data_0b796ba42e1198c4b9dcf49f7bbf2b3f
#
_entry.id   0b796ba42e1198c4b9dcf49f7bbf2b3f
#
_cell.length_a   1.000
_cell.length_b   1.000
_cell.length_c   1.000
_cell.angle_alpha   90.00
_cell.angle_beta   90.00
_cell.angle_gamma   90.00
#
_symmetry.space_group_name_H-M   'P 1'
#
loop_
_entity.id
_entity.type
_entity.pdbx_description
1 polymer ?
#
loop_
_entity_poly.entity_id
_entity_poly.type
_entity_poly.pdbx_seq_one_letter_code
_entity_poly.pdbx_strand_id
1 'polypeptide(L)'
;DRSDEETETDEETETEETTGTKGIKAKGNLIISGGTYTINAADDGIHSNSNITINGGTLAIASGDDGVHADGQVTVNDGTIAISESYEGIEGNEKVLIVGGQITLTSSDDGFNGDTIEISGGHTEIDAEGDGIDANGILTVSGGETYVSGPTGDGNGALDYETDAVITGGILVAAGSSGMAVNFGDNSTQGSILVNLDCQEAGTDIVLTDASGTELINWQPSKQYTSVVISCPGIAQGESYTLKAGTSKTTVTMDSL
;
A
#
# COMPACT_ATOMS: atom_id res chain seq x y z
N ASP A 1 7.37 70.01 20.71
CA ASP A 1 7.04 68.71 21.26
C ASP A 1 5.92 68.15 20.45
N ARG A 2 6.25 67.28 19.55
CA ARG A 2 5.31 66.58 18.69
C ARG A 2 5.73 65.14 18.72
N SER A 3 4.96 64.33 19.45
CA SER A 3 5.06 62.90 19.48
C SER A 3 4.48 62.34 18.18
N ASP A 4 5.31 61.75 17.35
CA ASP A 4 4.88 60.93 16.21
C ASP A 4 4.43 59.56 16.74
N GLU A 5 3.13 59.28 16.63
CA GLU A 5 2.55 57.98 16.78
C GLU A 5 2.79 57.21 15.48
N GLU A 6 3.71 56.28 15.50
CA GLU A 6 3.84 55.27 14.44
C GLU A 6 2.72 54.25 14.63
N THR A 7 1.74 54.22 13.72
CA THR A 7 0.78 53.13 13.57
C THR A 7 1.47 52.01 12.83
N GLU A 8 1.84 50.97 13.57
CA GLU A 8 2.17 49.67 12.96
C GLU A 8 0.90 49.10 12.31
N THR A 9 0.89 49.08 11.00
CA THR A 9 -0.07 48.28 10.25
C THR A 9 0.44 46.86 10.24
N ASP A 10 -0.20 45.98 11.00
CA ASP A 10 -0.08 44.52 10.83
C ASP A 10 -0.48 44.17 9.39
N GLU A 11 0.50 44.00 8.52
CA GLU A 11 0.29 43.24 7.27
C GLU A 11 0.09 41.77 7.65
N GLU A 12 -1.17 41.35 7.76
CA GLU A 12 -1.50 39.96 7.67
C GLU A 12 -1.02 39.47 6.31
N THR A 13 0.10 38.77 6.27
CA THR A 13 0.51 37.97 5.13
C THR A 13 -0.50 36.87 5.01
N GLU A 14 -1.55 37.09 4.19
CA GLU A 14 -2.33 35.96 3.64
C GLU A 14 -1.31 35.10 2.89
N THR A 15 -0.96 33.95 3.48
CA THR A 15 -0.33 32.87 2.73
C THR A 15 -1.34 32.49 1.65
N GLU A 16 -1.06 32.84 0.39
CA GLU A 16 -1.78 32.27 -0.73
C GLU A 16 -1.69 30.74 -0.57
N GLU A 17 -2.81 30.12 -0.16
CA GLU A 17 -2.98 28.69 -0.37
C GLU A 17 -2.73 28.47 -1.86
N THR A 18 -1.64 27.81 -2.19
CA THR A 18 -1.45 27.29 -3.54
C THR A 18 -2.64 26.40 -3.80
N THR A 19 -3.61 26.91 -4.59
CA THR A 19 -4.78 26.13 -4.99
C THR A 19 -4.27 25.06 -5.94
N GLY A 20 -3.83 23.93 -5.37
CA GLY A 20 -3.53 22.73 -6.12
C GLY A 20 -4.74 22.35 -6.98
N THR A 21 -4.51 21.98 -8.21
CA THR A 21 -5.57 21.57 -9.14
C THR A 21 -5.92 20.11 -8.89
N LYS A 22 -6.66 19.85 -7.78
CA LYS A 22 -7.18 18.53 -7.44
C LYS A 22 -8.32 18.12 -8.38
N GLY A 23 -8.40 16.85 -8.73
CA GLY A 23 -9.43 16.34 -9.62
C GLY A 23 -10.84 16.44 -9.01
N ILE A 24 -11.00 15.86 -7.80
CA ILE A 24 -12.19 15.98 -6.97
C ILE A 24 -11.76 16.45 -5.59
N LYS A 25 -12.37 17.53 -5.08
CA LYS A 25 -12.07 18.07 -3.76
C LYS A 25 -13.34 18.24 -2.91
N ALA A 26 -13.27 17.77 -1.65
CA ALA A 26 -14.31 18.00 -0.64
C ALA A 26 -13.68 18.60 0.64
N LYS A 27 -14.41 19.54 1.28
CA LYS A 27 -14.02 20.07 2.61
C LYS A 27 -14.44 19.18 3.77
N GLY A 28 -15.36 18.25 3.54
CA GLY A 28 -15.87 17.28 4.49
C GLY A 28 -15.92 15.92 3.84
N ASN A 29 -16.62 14.97 4.45
CA ASN A 29 -16.70 13.60 3.95
C ASN A 29 -17.09 13.53 2.48
N LEU A 30 -16.36 12.73 1.71
CA LEU A 30 -16.61 12.42 0.32
C LEU A 30 -17.07 10.96 0.19
N ILE A 31 -18.18 10.74 -0.52
CA ILE A 31 -18.70 9.39 -0.77
C ILE A 31 -18.87 9.18 -2.27
N ILE A 32 -18.22 8.15 -2.80
CA ILE A 32 -18.39 7.69 -4.18
C ILE A 32 -19.14 6.36 -4.13
N SER A 33 -20.39 6.36 -4.63
CA SER A 33 -21.27 5.18 -4.59
C SER A 33 -21.37 4.44 -5.93
N GLY A 34 -20.70 4.94 -6.97
CA GLY A 34 -20.71 4.36 -8.30
C GLY A 34 -20.38 5.40 -9.37
N GLY A 35 -20.51 5.04 -10.61
CA GLY A 35 -20.16 5.88 -11.76
C GLY A 35 -18.82 5.50 -12.38
N THR A 36 -18.45 6.22 -13.43
CA THR A 36 -17.15 6.05 -14.11
C THR A 36 -16.46 7.39 -14.14
N TYR A 37 -15.25 7.42 -13.62
CA TYR A 37 -14.43 8.60 -13.48
C TYR A 37 -13.10 8.39 -14.21
N THR A 38 -12.68 9.40 -14.96
CA THR A 38 -11.32 9.49 -15.51
C THR A 38 -10.75 10.81 -15.02
N ILE A 39 -9.74 10.74 -14.18
CA ILE A 39 -9.16 11.88 -13.48
C ILE A 39 -7.70 11.98 -13.89
N ASN A 40 -7.29 13.20 -14.27
CA ASN A 40 -5.90 13.56 -14.47
C ASN A 40 -5.72 14.91 -13.79
N ALA A 41 -5.03 14.93 -12.68
CA ALA A 41 -4.84 16.08 -11.80
C ALA A 41 -3.35 16.43 -11.67
N ALA A 42 -3.03 17.71 -11.52
CA ALA A 42 -1.66 18.14 -11.26
C ALA A 42 -1.29 18.08 -9.76
N ASP A 43 -2.25 17.86 -8.92
CA ASP A 43 -2.21 17.66 -7.48
C ASP A 43 -3.01 16.36 -7.22
N ASP A 44 -3.67 16.15 -6.08
CA ASP A 44 -4.39 14.91 -5.80
C ASP A 44 -5.49 14.59 -6.82
N GLY A 45 -5.64 13.33 -7.15
CA GLY A 45 -6.75 12.86 -7.96
C GLY A 45 -8.08 13.07 -7.26
N ILE A 46 -8.22 12.58 -6.04
CA ILE A 46 -9.38 12.72 -5.16
C ILE A 46 -8.91 13.12 -3.78
N HIS A 47 -9.43 14.25 -3.27
CA HIS A 47 -9.03 14.80 -1.96
C HIS A 47 -10.23 15.09 -1.06
N SER A 48 -10.10 14.80 0.23
CA SER A 48 -11.04 15.25 1.27
C SER A 48 -10.30 15.74 2.51
N ASN A 49 -10.69 16.93 2.99
CA ASN A 49 -10.24 17.42 4.31
C ASN A 49 -10.92 16.69 5.49
N SER A 50 -11.46 15.51 5.26
CA SER A 50 -12.07 14.64 6.27
C SER A 50 -11.93 13.18 5.81
N ASN A 51 -13.01 12.45 5.57
CA ASN A 51 -12.95 11.05 5.18
C ASN A 51 -13.38 10.84 3.72
N ILE A 52 -12.84 9.81 3.08
CA ILE A 52 -13.27 9.33 1.78
C ILE A 52 -13.86 7.92 1.95
N THR A 53 -15.03 7.68 1.34
CA THR A 53 -15.62 6.34 1.27
C THR A 53 -15.96 6.01 -0.17
N ILE A 54 -15.37 4.93 -0.70
CA ILE A 54 -15.65 4.42 -2.05
C ILE A 54 -16.45 3.13 -1.88
N ASN A 55 -17.74 3.19 -2.27
CA ASN A 55 -18.68 2.06 -2.20
C ASN A 55 -18.82 1.33 -3.55
N GLY A 56 -18.15 1.81 -4.59
CA GLY A 56 -18.20 1.23 -5.91
C GLY A 56 -17.91 2.26 -6.99
N GLY A 57 -17.98 1.83 -8.25
CA GLY A 57 -17.66 2.63 -9.42
C GLY A 57 -16.37 2.17 -10.09
N THR A 58 -16.03 2.84 -11.18
CA THR A 58 -14.78 2.62 -11.92
C THR A 58 -14.02 3.93 -11.95
N LEU A 59 -12.86 3.96 -11.35
CA LEU A 59 -12.00 5.13 -11.21
C LEU A 59 -10.67 4.85 -11.92
N ALA A 60 -10.36 5.69 -12.91
CA ALA A 60 -9.05 5.72 -13.56
C ALA A 60 -8.39 7.05 -13.21
N ILE A 61 -7.29 7.02 -12.49
CA ILE A 61 -6.65 8.19 -11.88
C ILE A 61 -5.19 8.26 -12.33
N ALA A 62 -4.76 9.47 -12.66
CA ALA A 62 -3.37 9.89 -12.75
C ALA A 62 -3.26 11.23 -12.02
N SER A 63 -2.30 11.38 -11.13
CA SER A 63 -2.12 12.56 -10.29
C SER A 63 -0.64 12.93 -10.18
N GLY A 64 -0.39 14.22 -9.97
CA GLY A 64 0.97 14.72 -9.72
C GLY A 64 1.35 14.66 -8.24
N ASP A 65 0.37 14.49 -7.37
CA ASP A 65 0.47 14.19 -5.96
C ASP A 65 -0.31 12.90 -5.69
N ASP A 66 -1.16 12.79 -4.68
CA ASP A 66 -1.77 11.52 -4.31
C ASP A 66 -2.93 11.10 -5.24
N GLY A 67 -3.06 9.80 -5.45
CA GLY A 67 -4.18 9.26 -6.19
C GLY A 67 -5.50 9.51 -5.47
N VAL A 68 -5.57 9.09 -4.20
CA VAL A 68 -6.71 9.30 -3.28
C VAL A 68 -6.17 9.70 -1.91
N HIS A 69 -6.46 10.92 -1.47
CA HIS A 69 -5.98 11.48 -0.19
C HIS A 69 -7.14 11.90 0.73
N ALA A 70 -7.09 11.49 1.98
CA ALA A 70 -7.98 11.97 3.03
C ALA A 70 -7.19 12.43 4.27
N ASP A 71 -7.47 13.64 4.78
CA ASP A 71 -6.91 14.10 6.07
C ASP A 71 -7.30 13.18 7.24
N GLY A 72 -8.38 12.43 7.12
CA GLY A 72 -8.81 11.38 8.04
C GLY A 72 -8.63 9.98 7.47
N GLN A 73 -9.75 9.29 7.21
CA GLN A 73 -9.76 7.91 6.77
C GLN A 73 -10.17 7.76 5.30
N VAL A 74 -9.45 6.91 4.55
CA VAL A 74 -9.94 6.35 3.29
C VAL A 74 -10.51 4.96 3.52
N THR A 75 -11.75 4.72 3.06
CA THR A 75 -12.40 3.40 3.09
C THR A 75 -12.78 2.99 1.67
N VAL A 76 -12.29 1.84 1.23
CA VAL A 76 -12.71 1.20 -0.02
C VAL A 76 -13.54 -0.04 0.31
N ASN A 77 -14.86 0.05 0.08
CA ASN A 77 -15.78 -1.07 0.28
C ASN A 77 -15.91 -1.93 -0.98
N ASP A 78 -15.88 -1.31 -2.16
CA ASP A 78 -16.00 -1.98 -3.46
C ASP A 78 -15.61 -1.01 -4.58
N GLY A 79 -15.52 -1.48 -5.81
CA GLY A 79 -15.22 -0.71 -7.02
C GLY A 79 -13.97 -1.21 -7.73
N THR A 80 -13.70 -0.61 -8.89
CA THR A 80 -12.46 -0.81 -9.64
C THR A 80 -11.69 0.49 -9.64
N ILE A 81 -10.53 0.51 -9.02
CA ILE A 81 -9.67 1.68 -8.86
C ILE A 81 -8.35 1.37 -9.55
N ALA A 82 -8.04 2.14 -10.58
CA ALA A 82 -6.76 2.07 -11.28
C ALA A 82 -6.06 3.42 -11.15
N ILE A 83 -4.93 3.45 -10.46
CA ILE A 83 -4.05 4.62 -10.32
C ILE A 83 -2.80 4.34 -11.12
N SER A 84 -2.62 5.11 -12.19
CA SER A 84 -1.54 4.88 -13.14
C SER A 84 -0.26 5.65 -12.83
N GLU A 85 -0.38 6.75 -12.08
CA GLU A 85 0.71 7.61 -11.64
C GLU A 85 0.24 8.39 -10.42
N SER A 86 1.05 8.45 -9.36
CA SER A 86 0.81 9.25 -8.14
C SER A 86 2.09 9.35 -7.31
N TYR A 87 2.14 10.31 -6.37
CA TYR A 87 3.12 10.27 -5.30
C TYR A 87 2.71 9.17 -4.34
N GLU A 88 1.61 9.29 -3.60
CA GLU A 88 1.03 8.18 -2.87
C GLU A 88 -0.22 7.63 -3.59
N GLY A 89 -0.32 6.29 -3.64
CA GLY A 89 -1.45 5.66 -4.31
C GLY A 89 -2.76 5.96 -3.60
N ILE A 90 -2.87 5.49 -2.36
CA ILE A 90 -4.01 5.76 -1.47
C ILE A 90 -3.46 6.15 -0.10
N GLU A 91 -3.75 7.38 0.32
CA GLU A 91 -3.36 7.93 1.60
C GLU A 91 -4.59 8.25 2.46
N GLY A 92 -4.50 7.84 3.73
CA GLY A 92 -5.41 8.30 4.77
C GLY A 92 -4.60 8.61 6.01
N ASN A 93 -4.43 9.89 6.35
CA ASN A 93 -3.55 10.29 7.45
C ASN A 93 -3.82 9.54 8.75
N GLU A 94 -5.09 9.25 9.06
CA GLU A 94 -5.45 8.43 10.21
C GLU A 94 -5.53 6.93 9.84
N LYS A 95 -6.11 6.61 8.66
CA LYS A 95 -6.38 5.22 8.33
C LYS A 95 -6.65 4.97 6.85
N VAL A 96 -6.09 3.88 6.32
CA VAL A 96 -6.52 3.24 5.08
C VAL A 96 -7.22 1.92 5.42
N LEU A 97 -8.49 1.77 4.99
CA LEU A 97 -9.30 0.58 5.20
C LEU A 97 -9.76 0.00 3.87
N ILE A 98 -9.25 -1.16 3.50
CA ILE A 98 -9.64 -1.91 2.30
C ILE A 98 -10.52 -3.10 2.71
N VAL A 99 -11.82 -2.99 2.40
CA VAL A 99 -12.83 -4.02 2.70
C VAL A 99 -13.11 -4.87 1.46
N GLY A 100 -12.95 -4.29 0.27
CA GLY A 100 -13.25 -4.96 -0.99
C GLY A 100 -12.81 -4.15 -2.20
N GLY A 101 -13.27 -4.55 -3.38
CA GLY A 101 -12.94 -3.92 -4.66
C GLY A 101 -11.71 -4.52 -5.33
N GLN A 102 -11.39 -3.96 -6.49
CA GLN A 102 -10.19 -4.25 -7.25
C GLN A 102 -9.35 -3.00 -7.37
N ILE A 103 -8.15 -3.00 -6.82
CA ILE A 103 -7.24 -1.86 -6.77
C ILE A 103 -5.97 -2.22 -7.52
N THR A 104 -5.55 -1.36 -8.43
CA THR A 104 -4.31 -1.52 -9.19
C THR A 104 -3.56 -0.19 -9.18
N LEU A 105 -2.38 -0.19 -8.58
CA LEU A 105 -1.43 0.91 -8.60
C LEU A 105 -0.27 0.49 -9.51
N THR A 106 0.00 1.25 -10.58
CA THR A 106 1.03 0.86 -11.57
C THR A 106 2.28 1.71 -11.51
N SER A 107 2.27 2.83 -10.81
CA SER A 107 3.42 3.68 -10.51
C SER A 107 3.06 4.63 -9.40
N SER A 108 3.65 4.45 -8.24
CA SER A 108 3.58 5.40 -7.11
C SER A 108 4.94 5.46 -6.42
N ASP A 109 5.20 6.52 -5.67
CA ASP A 109 6.28 6.48 -4.68
C ASP A 109 5.84 5.48 -3.62
N ASP A 110 4.92 5.80 -2.73
CA ASP A 110 4.33 4.80 -1.84
C ASP A 110 2.98 4.28 -2.37
N GLY A 111 2.72 2.98 -2.13
CA GLY A 111 1.46 2.37 -2.56
C GLY A 111 0.29 2.77 -1.67
N PHE A 112 0.27 2.31 -0.43
CA PHE A 112 -0.66 2.73 0.62
C PHE A 112 0.11 3.41 1.75
N ASN A 113 -0.38 4.57 2.20
CA ASN A 113 0.20 5.32 3.31
C ASN A 113 -0.87 5.67 4.37
N GLY A 114 -0.52 5.56 5.66
CA GLY A 114 -1.38 5.97 6.77
C GLY A 114 -0.91 5.50 8.13
N ASP A 115 -1.42 6.12 9.20
CA ASP A 115 -1.09 5.69 10.58
C ASP A 115 -1.51 4.23 10.81
N THR A 116 -2.72 3.88 10.39
CA THR A 116 -3.20 2.49 10.44
C THR A 116 -3.64 2.02 9.06
N ILE A 117 -3.17 0.85 8.64
CA ILE A 117 -3.62 0.22 7.40
C ILE A 117 -4.29 -1.12 7.71
N GLU A 118 -5.55 -1.27 7.29
CA GLU A 118 -6.32 -2.50 7.46
C GLU A 118 -6.79 -3.03 6.10
N ILE A 119 -6.45 -4.28 5.80
CA ILE A 119 -6.89 -4.99 4.59
C ILE A 119 -7.70 -6.21 5.03
N SER A 120 -8.99 -6.20 4.73
CA SER A 120 -9.92 -7.27 5.11
C SER A 120 -10.57 -7.97 3.91
N GLY A 121 -10.35 -7.48 2.70
CA GLY A 121 -10.92 -8.06 1.49
C GLY A 121 -10.41 -7.38 0.22
N GLY A 122 -11.00 -7.75 -0.92
CA GLY A 122 -10.64 -7.22 -2.23
C GLY A 122 -9.44 -7.90 -2.88
N HIS A 123 -9.08 -7.38 -4.03
CA HIS A 123 -7.88 -7.76 -4.77
C HIS A 123 -7.06 -6.50 -5.04
N THR A 124 -5.82 -6.48 -4.59
CA THR A 124 -4.93 -5.33 -4.68
C THR A 124 -3.61 -5.72 -5.33
N GLU A 125 -3.21 -4.97 -6.34
CA GLU A 125 -1.89 -5.02 -6.97
C GLU A 125 -1.21 -3.66 -6.83
N ILE A 126 -0.02 -3.63 -6.27
CA ILE A 126 0.78 -2.42 -6.01
C ILE A 126 2.12 -2.55 -6.73
N ASP A 127 2.48 -1.51 -7.48
CA ASP A 127 3.81 -1.27 -8.00
C ASP A 127 4.29 0.09 -7.45
N ALA A 128 5.20 0.07 -6.47
CA ALA A 128 5.68 1.25 -5.76
C ALA A 128 7.20 1.38 -5.84
N GLU A 129 7.72 2.59 -6.06
CA GLU A 129 9.16 2.88 -6.09
C GLU A 129 9.70 3.16 -4.67
N GLY A 130 8.87 3.71 -3.79
CA GLY A 130 9.05 3.84 -2.35
C GLY A 130 8.48 2.63 -1.61
N ASP A 131 7.82 2.84 -0.48
CA ASP A 131 7.25 1.75 0.31
C ASP A 131 5.98 1.19 -0.36
N GLY A 132 5.88 -0.14 -0.44
CA GLY A 132 4.70 -0.77 -1.03
C GLY A 132 3.45 -0.54 -0.17
N ILE A 133 3.56 -0.79 1.12
CA ILE A 133 2.57 -0.48 2.14
C ILE A 133 3.32 0.15 3.32
N ASP A 134 3.07 1.43 3.57
CA ASP A 134 3.68 2.22 4.66
C ASP A 134 2.63 2.49 5.76
N ALA A 135 2.72 1.75 6.86
CA ALA A 135 1.92 1.98 8.04
C ALA A 135 2.76 2.69 9.11
N ASN A 136 2.58 4.00 9.28
CA ASN A 136 3.26 4.78 10.32
C ASN A 136 2.93 4.31 11.76
N GLY A 137 2.10 3.30 11.89
CA GLY A 137 1.73 2.62 13.13
C GLY A 137 1.53 1.12 12.91
N ILE A 138 0.32 0.67 12.58
CA ILE A 138 -0.03 -0.76 12.53
C ILE A 138 -0.59 -1.15 11.16
N LEU A 139 -0.02 -2.23 10.60
CA LEU A 139 -0.58 -2.94 9.45
C LEU A 139 -1.38 -4.16 9.93
N THR A 140 -2.64 -4.29 9.51
CA THR A 140 -3.46 -5.48 9.78
C THR A 140 -4.01 -6.07 8.49
N VAL A 141 -3.76 -7.35 8.25
CA VAL A 141 -4.32 -8.11 7.12
C VAL A 141 -5.18 -9.25 7.65
N SER A 142 -6.47 -9.25 7.32
CA SER A 142 -7.42 -10.27 7.77
C SER A 142 -8.14 -10.99 6.63
N GLY A 143 -7.95 -10.55 5.39
CA GLY A 143 -8.58 -11.14 4.21
C GLY A 143 -8.13 -10.46 2.92
N GLY A 144 -8.70 -10.87 1.80
CA GLY A 144 -8.35 -10.37 0.48
C GLY A 144 -7.09 -11.00 -0.11
N GLU A 145 -6.69 -10.48 -1.25
CA GLU A 145 -5.47 -10.85 -1.97
C GLU A 145 -4.68 -9.58 -2.27
N THR A 146 -3.46 -9.49 -1.77
CA THR A 146 -2.59 -8.33 -1.94
C THR A 146 -1.24 -8.75 -2.49
N TYR A 147 -0.85 -8.14 -3.59
CA TYR A 147 0.41 -8.39 -4.28
C TYR A 147 1.17 -7.07 -4.41
N VAL A 148 2.41 -7.05 -3.95
CA VAL A 148 3.24 -5.84 -3.90
C VAL A 148 4.54 -6.06 -4.65
N SER A 149 4.73 -5.33 -5.74
CA SER A 149 6.02 -5.10 -6.36
C SER A 149 6.61 -3.82 -5.77
N GLY A 150 7.41 -3.98 -4.74
CA GLY A 150 7.98 -2.89 -3.95
C GLY A 150 9.29 -2.35 -4.53
N PRO A 151 10.02 -1.55 -3.73
CA PRO A 151 11.23 -0.86 -4.16
C PRO A 151 12.36 -1.81 -4.54
N THR A 152 13.20 -1.35 -5.45
CA THR A 152 14.43 -2.05 -5.84
C THR A 152 15.65 -1.56 -5.09
N GLY A 153 15.55 -0.42 -4.40
CA GLY A 153 16.58 0.19 -3.56
C GLY A 153 16.42 -0.17 -2.08
N ASP A 154 17.52 -0.07 -1.32
CA ASP A 154 17.58 -0.51 0.08
C ASP A 154 17.05 0.52 1.10
N GLY A 155 16.55 1.67 0.63
CA GLY A 155 16.05 2.76 1.48
C GLY A 155 14.59 2.61 1.93
N ASN A 156 13.82 1.78 1.23
CA ASN A 156 12.39 1.54 1.44
C ASN A 156 12.11 0.03 1.41
N GLY A 157 10.91 -0.39 1.83
CA GLY A 157 10.47 -1.78 1.93
C GLY A 157 9.21 -2.07 1.09
N ALA A 158 9.02 -3.32 0.65
CA ALA A 158 7.73 -3.72 0.08
C ALA A 158 6.60 -3.65 1.13
N LEU A 159 6.97 -3.82 2.39
CA LEU A 159 6.16 -3.53 3.59
C LEU A 159 7.02 -2.67 4.52
N ASP A 160 6.44 -1.60 5.05
CA ASP A 160 6.97 -0.84 6.18
C ASP A 160 5.89 -0.64 7.25
N TYR A 161 6.28 -0.66 8.51
CA TYR A 161 5.40 -0.40 9.64
C TYR A 161 6.21 -0.03 10.88
N GLU A 162 5.70 0.95 11.66
CA GLU A 162 6.47 1.43 12.81
C GLU A 162 6.22 0.59 14.09
N THR A 163 5.00 0.12 14.31
CA THR A 163 4.62 -0.53 15.58
C THR A 163 4.50 -2.04 15.48
N ASP A 164 3.65 -2.55 14.60
CA ASP A 164 3.38 -3.99 14.42
C ASP A 164 2.72 -4.26 13.06
N ALA A 165 2.93 -5.45 12.51
CA ALA A 165 2.19 -5.97 11.39
C ALA A 165 1.56 -7.31 11.75
N VAL A 166 0.24 -7.41 11.63
CA VAL A 166 -0.52 -8.59 12.02
C VAL A 166 -1.26 -9.17 10.83
N ILE A 167 -1.08 -10.46 10.56
CA ILE A 167 -1.86 -11.19 9.56
C ILE A 167 -2.65 -12.32 10.19
N THR A 168 -3.96 -12.34 9.92
CA THR A 168 -4.89 -13.35 10.46
C THR A 168 -5.64 -14.11 9.37
N GLY A 169 -5.51 -13.66 8.11
CA GLY A 169 -6.16 -14.27 6.94
C GLY A 169 -5.81 -13.56 5.65
N GLY A 170 -6.28 -14.10 4.52
CA GLY A 170 -6.01 -13.57 3.20
C GLY A 170 -4.71 -14.07 2.58
N ILE A 171 -4.37 -13.50 1.44
CA ILE A 171 -3.10 -13.73 0.73
C ILE A 171 -2.37 -12.41 0.67
N LEU A 172 -1.11 -12.40 1.11
CA LEU A 172 -0.21 -11.29 0.88
C LEU A 172 1.11 -11.82 0.33
N VAL A 173 1.54 -11.27 -0.80
CA VAL A 173 2.85 -11.53 -1.40
C VAL A 173 3.51 -10.19 -1.68
N ALA A 174 4.63 -9.93 -1.04
CA ALA A 174 5.37 -8.69 -1.23
C ALA A 174 6.81 -9.02 -1.62
N ALA A 175 7.24 -8.49 -2.76
CA ALA A 175 8.59 -8.66 -3.30
C ALA A 175 9.26 -7.30 -3.45
N GLY A 176 10.52 -7.17 -3.05
CA GLY A 176 11.26 -5.90 -3.13
C GLY A 176 12.72 -6.05 -2.76
N SER A 177 13.35 -4.96 -2.33
CA SER A 177 14.72 -4.98 -1.80
C SER A 177 14.78 -5.76 -0.47
N SER A 178 15.91 -6.40 -0.22
CA SER A 178 16.20 -7.04 1.07
C SER A 178 16.69 -6.07 2.15
N GLY A 179 16.97 -4.80 1.80
CA GLY A 179 17.56 -3.82 2.71
C GLY A 179 16.63 -3.45 3.88
N MET A 180 15.35 -3.27 3.60
CA MET A 180 14.30 -2.95 4.57
C MET A 180 13.24 -4.07 4.70
N ALA A 181 13.54 -5.29 4.22
CA ALA A 181 12.56 -6.37 4.23
C ALA A 181 12.16 -6.79 5.66
N VAL A 182 10.90 -6.69 5.98
CA VAL A 182 10.30 -7.06 7.28
C VAL A 182 9.22 -8.11 7.09
N ASN A 183 9.02 -8.95 8.12
CA ASN A 183 7.96 -9.98 8.16
C ASN A 183 6.81 -9.50 9.05
N PHE A 184 5.70 -10.21 9.06
CA PHE A 184 4.63 -10.02 10.05
C PHE A 184 5.09 -10.37 11.46
N GLY A 185 4.51 -9.69 12.46
CA GLY A 185 4.84 -9.84 13.86
C GLY A 185 4.19 -11.05 14.54
N ASP A 186 4.64 -11.31 15.78
CA ASP A 186 4.26 -12.49 16.58
C ASP A 186 2.77 -12.53 16.99
N ASN A 187 2.03 -11.41 16.83
CA ASN A 187 0.59 -11.36 17.07
C ASN A 187 -0.24 -11.96 15.92
N SER A 188 0.41 -12.38 14.84
CA SER A 188 -0.24 -13.02 13.70
C SER A 188 -0.74 -14.42 14.05
N THR A 189 -1.87 -14.82 13.45
CA THR A 189 -2.42 -16.18 13.58
C THR A 189 -2.37 -16.97 12.27
N GLN A 190 -1.93 -16.35 11.18
CA GLN A 190 -1.58 -16.99 9.93
C GLN A 190 -0.06 -16.94 9.75
N GLY A 191 0.54 -18.02 9.32
CA GLY A 191 1.98 -18.11 9.11
C GLY A 191 2.44 -17.22 7.96
N SER A 192 3.63 -16.62 8.12
CA SER A 192 4.30 -15.81 7.11
C SER A 192 5.77 -16.20 6.94
N ILE A 193 6.25 -16.12 5.71
CA ILE A 193 7.61 -16.51 5.32
C ILE A 193 8.30 -15.31 4.71
N LEU A 194 9.43 -14.88 5.29
CA LEU A 194 10.36 -13.93 4.68
C LEU A 194 11.61 -14.68 4.20
N VAL A 195 11.97 -14.50 2.95
CA VAL A 195 13.19 -15.04 2.36
C VAL A 195 13.95 -13.96 1.62
N ASN A 196 15.22 -13.78 1.98
CA ASN A 196 16.16 -12.98 1.20
C ASN A 196 16.81 -13.87 0.13
N LEU A 197 16.96 -13.34 -1.07
CA LEU A 197 17.37 -14.03 -2.27
C LEU A 197 18.52 -13.29 -2.96
N ASP A 198 19.25 -13.99 -3.83
CA ASP A 198 20.00 -13.30 -4.87
C ASP A 198 19.03 -12.55 -5.78
N CYS A 199 19.50 -11.45 -6.39
CA CYS A 199 18.66 -10.62 -7.27
C CYS A 199 17.96 -11.46 -8.34
N GLN A 200 16.66 -11.31 -8.40
CA GLN A 200 15.78 -11.89 -9.43
C GLN A 200 15.33 -10.77 -10.37
N GLU A 201 15.30 -11.06 -11.67
CA GLU A 201 14.82 -10.11 -12.67
C GLU A 201 13.31 -9.92 -12.61
N ALA A 202 12.84 -8.77 -13.05
CA ALA A 202 11.41 -8.48 -13.22
C ALA A 202 10.70 -9.59 -14.00
N GLY A 203 9.49 -9.95 -13.59
CA GLY A 203 8.70 -11.03 -14.19
C GLY A 203 9.18 -12.44 -13.87
N THR A 204 10.16 -12.60 -12.96
CA THR A 204 10.57 -13.92 -12.49
C THR A 204 9.53 -14.50 -11.53
N ASP A 205 9.05 -15.73 -11.85
CA ASP A 205 8.02 -16.39 -11.03
C ASP A 205 8.46 -16.59 -9.58
N ILE A 206 7.59 -16.24 -8.66
CA ILE A 206 7.61 -16.62 -7.24
C ILE A 206 6.60 -17.77 -7.07
N VAL A 207 7.09 -18.96 -6.76
CA VAL A 207 6.24 -20.13 -6.56
C VAL A 207 6.50 -20.70 -5.18
N LEU A 208 5.46 -20.77 -4.35
CA LEU A 208 5.49 -21.44 -3.04
C LEU A 208 4.73 -22.76 -3.14
N THR A 209 5.39 -23.86 -2.74
CA THR A 209 4.76 -25.18 -2.66
C THR A 209 4.87 -25.76 -1.26
N ASP A 210 3.86 -26.53 -0.84
CA ASP A 210 3.90 -27.33 0.39
C ASP A 210 4.80 -28.58 0.25
N ALA A 211 4.93 -29.34 1.34
CA ALA A 211 5.72 -30.56 1.37
C ALA A 211 5.19 -31.67 0.44
N SER A 212 3.91 -31.62 0.05
CA SER A 212 3.31 -32.56 -0.91
C SER A 212 3.56 -32.15 -2.37
N GLY A 213 4.06 -30.94 -2.60
CA GLY A 213 4.25 -30.34 -3.90
C GLY A 213 3.02 -29.58 -4.40
N THR A 214 2.01 -29.34 -3.55
CA THR A 214 0.86 -28.50 -3.90
C THR A 214 1.31 -27.04 -3.97
N GLU A 215 1.00 -26.37 -5.08
CA GLU A 215 1.27 -24.94 -5.28
C GLU A 215 0.29 -24.10 -4.45
N LEU A 216 0.82 -23.27 -3.56
CA LEU A 216 0.07 -22.35 -2.72
C LEU A 216 0.05 -20.94 -3.30
N ILE A 217 1.16 -20.51 -3.87
CA ILE A 217 1.36 -19.20 -4.52
C ILE A 217 2.07 -19.40 -5.84
N ASN A 218 1.65 -18.63 -6.84
CA ASN A 218 2.33 -18.46 -8.11
C ASN A 218 2.05 -17.04 -8.61
N TRP A 219 3.07 -16.17 -8.56
CA TRP A 219 2.95 -14.76 -8.91
C TRP A 219 4.24 -14.23 -9.53
N GLN A 220 4.15 -13.16 -10.33
CA GLN A 220 5.25 -12.51 -11.01
C GLN A 220 5.30 -11.03 -10.64
N PRO A 221 6.32 -10.57 -9.87
CA PRO A 221 6.53 -9.14 -9.64
C PRO A 221 6.87 -8.40 -10.94
N SER A 222 6.39 -7.17 -11.07
CA SER A 222 6.70 -6.29 -12.19
C SER A 222 8.14 -5.77 -12.18
N LYS A 223 8.80 -5.80 -11.00
CA LYS A 223 10.17 -5.31 -10.78
C LYS A 223 11.14 -6.41 -10.37
N GLN A 224 12.44 -6.10 -10.43
CA GLN A 224 13.47 -6.94 -9.82
C GLN A 224 13.33 -6.97 -8.31
N TYR A 225 13.73 -8.06 -7.68
CA TYR A 225 13.59 -8.23 -6.24
C TYR A 225 14.73 -9.07 -5.63
N THR A 226 15.02 -8.83 -4.34
CA THR A 226 16.00 -9.56 -3.54
C THR A 226 15.40 -10.10 -2.25
N SER A 227 14.11 -9.83 -1.99
CA SER A 227 13.35 -10.39 -0.87
C SER A 227 11.93 -10.72 -1.27
N VAL A 228 11.33 -11.67 -0.58
CA VAL A 228 9.92 -12.03 -0.71
C VAL A 228 9.33 -12.27 0.66
N VAL A 229 8.19 -11.63 0.95
CA VAL A 229 7.32 -11.93 2.09
C VAL A 229 6.08 -12.61 1.55
N ILE A 230 5.71 -13.76 2.10
CA ILE A 230 4.53 -14.51 1.69
C ILE A 230 3.74 -14.92 2.93
N SER A 231 2.46 -14.61 2.93
CA SER A 231 1.50 -15.21 3.84
C SER A 231 0.25 -15.64 3.06
N CYS A 232 -0.19 -16.85 3.26
CA CYS A 232 -1.40 -17.40 2.65
C CYS A 232 -2.02 -18.50 3.50
N PRO A 233 -3.30 -18.83 3.30
CA PRO A 233 -3.91 -20.01 3.90
C PRO A 233 -3.11 -21.28 3.54
N GLY A 234 -2.83 -22.11 4.55
CA GLY A 234 -2.04 -23.34 4.36
C GLY A 234 -0.60 -23.21 4.84
N ILE A 235 -0.10 -22.03 5.20
CA ILE A 235 1.17 -21.89 5.93
C ILE A 235 0.90 -22.17 7.42
N ALA A 236 1.46 -23.27 7.95
CA ALA A 236 1.22 -23.75 9.30
C ALA A 236 2.52 -24.05 10.05
N GLN A 237 2.48 -23.90 11.36
CA GLN A 237 3.62 -24.22 12.23
C GLN A 237 3.99 -25.70 12.14
N GLY A 238 5.29 -25.98 12.08
CA GLY A 238 5.86 -27.34 11.98
C GLY A 238 5.96 -27.88 10.57
N GLU A 239 5.33 -27.23 9.59
CA GLU A 239 5.37 -27.65 8.19
C GLU A 239 6.54 -27.05 7.42
N SER A 240 6.88 -27.66 6.30
CA SER A 240 7.97 -27.20 5.43
C SER A 240 7.44 -26.82 4.05
N TYR A 241 7.98 -25.75 3.53
CA TYR A 241 7.60 -25.17 2.24
C TYR A 241 8.83 -25.00 1.36
N THR A 242 8.63 -25.08 0.06
CA THR A 242 9.64 -24.77 -0.92
C THR A 242 9.28 -23.50 -1.67
N LEU A 243 10.10 -22.46 -1.51
CA LEU A 243 10.05 -21.26 -2.33
C LEU A 243 10.99 -21.42 -3.52
N LYS A 244 10.46 -21.20 -4.72
CA LYS A 244 11.22 -21.12 -5.96
C LYS A 244 11.07 -19.71 -6.53
N ALA A 245 12.20 -19.07 -6.85
CA ALA A 245 12.27 -17.79 -7.54
C ALA A 245 13.30 -17.95 -8.67
N GLY A 246 12.84 -18.01 -9.91
CA GLY A 246 13.67 -18.32 -11.06
C GLY A 246 14.41 -19.65 -10.91
N THR A 247 15.74 -19.58 -10.85
CA THR A 247 16.62 -20.75 -10.62
C THR A 247 16.92 -21.00 -9.14
N SER A 248 16.62 -20.03 -8.26
CA SER A 248 16.79 -20.14 -6.81
C SER A 248 15.73 -21.03 -6.22
N LYS A 249 16.11 -21.85 -5.25
CA LYS A 249 15.19 -22.74 -4.54
C LYS A 249 15.58 -22.82 -3.07
N THR A 250 14.67 -22.43 -2.19
CA THR A 250 14.88 -22.44 -0.75
C THR A 250 13.79 -23.27 -0.08
N THR A 251 14.16 -24.07 0.91
CA THR A 251 13.19 -24.77 1.77
C THR A 251 13.14 -24.06 3.12
N VAL A 252 11.94 -23.71 3.55
CA VAL A 252 11.67 -23.04 4.83
C VAL A 252 10.83 -23.99 5.68
N THR A 253 11.22 -24.18 6.93
CA THR A 253 10.40 -24.89 7.92
C THR A 253 9.88 -23.87 8.92
N MET A 254 8.57 -23.87 9.16
CA MET A 254 7.89 -22.92 10.04
C MET A 254 8.03 -23.37 11.49
N ASP A 255 9.06 -22.92 12.18
CA ASP A 255 9.26 -23.23 13.62
C ASP A 255 8.25 -22.48 14.51
N SER A 256 7.75 -21.32 14.06
CA SER A 256 6.66 -20.51 14.66
C SER A 256 5.69 -20.06 13.57
N LEU A 257 4.55 -19.44 13.94
CA LEU A 257 3.69 -18.72 13.00
C LEU A 257 4.24 -17.33 12.77
#